data_91b32a3d219fc397b74d07e2e82e5969
#
_entry.id   91b32a3d219fc397b74d07e2e82e5969
#
_cell.length_a   1.000
_cell.length_b   1.000
_cell.length_c   1.000
_cell.angle_alpha   90.00
_cell.angle_beta   90.00
_cell.angle_gamma   90.00
#
_symmetry.space_group_name_H-M   'P 1'
#
loop_
_entity.id
_entity.type
_entity.pdbx_description
1 polymer ?
#
loop_
_entity_poly.entity_id
_entity_poly.type
_entity_poly.pdbx_seq_one_letter_code
_entity_poly.pdbx_strand_id
1 'polypeptide(L)'
;GRIDATLNAEVTYYDYMEAHPDANIKIACLDPEATEVAIPFRKGEETASLREAVNQALVDMRQSGALTELSEKYFGTDITRAE
;
A
#
# COMPACT_ATOMS: atom_id res chain seq x y z
N GLY A 1 23.82 10.99 -7.55
CA GLY A 1 24.72 12.10 -7.31
C GLY A 1 24.15 13.48 -7.62
N ARG A 2 22.86 13.60 -8.06
CA ARG A 2 22.27 14.91 -8.34
C ARG A 2 21.30 15.38 -7.26
N ILE A 3 20.83 14.45 -6.43
CA ILE A 3 19.95 14.77 -5.32
C ILE A 3 20.39 14.01 -4.07
N ASP A 4 20.07 14.55 -2.92
CA ASP A 4 20.39 13.91 -1.64
C ASP A 4 19.21 13.16 -1.06
N ALA A 5 17.99 13.60 -1.36
CA ALA A 5 16.77 12.98 -0.84
C ALA A 5 15.58 13.20 -1.79
N THR A 6 14.59 12.37 -1.66
CA THR A 6 13.33 12.49 -2.42
C THR A 6 12.17 12.02 -1.56
N LEU A 7 10.95 12.37 -1.96
CA LEU A 7 9.72 11.95 -1.31
C LEU A 7 8.97 11.02 -2.25
N ASN A 8 8.59 9.85 -1.75
CA ASN A 8 7.85 8.89 -2.57
C ASN A 8 7.08 7.93 -1.66
N ALA A 9 6.22 7.13 -2.25
CA ALA A 9 5.43 6.15 -1.53
C ALA A 9 6.32 5.05 -0.93
N GLU A 10 6.00 4.64 0.28
CA GLU A 10 6.73 3.60 1.00
C GLU A 10 6.79 2.29 0.22
N VAL A 11 5.67 1.90 -0.41
CA VAL A 11 5.59 0.66 -1.20
C VAL A 11 6.56 0.67 -2.39
N THR A 12 6.76 1.84 -2.99
CA THR A 12 7.69 2.00 -4.09
C THR A 12 9.12 1.71 -3.64
N TYR A 13 9.48 2.15 -2.44
CA TYR A 13 10.79 1.86 -1.87
C TYR A 13 10.98 0.35 -1.68
N TYR A 14 10.03 -0.33 -1.08
CA TYR A 14 10.16 -1.78 -0.83
C TYR A 14 10.26 -2.56 -2.13
N ASP A 15 9.44 -2.21 -3.11
CA ASP A 15 9.47 -2.88 -4.42
C ASP A 15 10.81 -2.67 -5.12
N TYR A 16 11.31 -1.44 -5.08
CA TYR A 16 12.62 -1.11 -5.68
C TYR A 16 13.75 -1.87 -4.99
N MET A 17 13.75 -1.93 -3.67
CA MET A 17 14.80 -2.62 -2.91
C MET A 17 14.79 -4.12 -3.13
N GLU A 18 13.63 -4.71 -3.38
CA GLU A 18 13.56 -6.13 -3.71
C GLU A 18 14.27 -6.43 -5.03
N ALA A 19 14.10 -5.54 -6.01
CA ALA A 19 14.77 -5.67 -7.31
C ALA A 19 16.23 -5.23 -7.27
N HIS A 20 16.58 -4.32 -6.36
CA HIS A 20 17.92 -3.71 -6.28
C HIS A 20 18.41 -3.71 -4.83
N PRO A 21 18.73 -4.90 -4.27
CA PRO A 21 19.10 -5.00 -2.84
C PRO A 21 20.38 -4.27 -2.47
N ASP A 22 21.23 -3.98 -3.46
CA ASP A 22 22.48 -3.26 -3.23
C ASP A 22 22.36 -1.74 -3.37
N ALA A 23 21.17 -1.22 -3.64
CA ALA A 23 20.97 0.21 -3.79
C ALA A 23 21.30 0.94 -2.48
N ASN A 24 22.06 2.02 -2.61
CA ASN A 24 22.52 2.78 -1.45
C ASN A 24 21.52 3.88 -1.08
N ILE A 25 20.32 3.45 -0.72
CA ILE A 25 19.24 4.33 -0.29
C ILE A 25 18.58 3.73 0.95
N LYS A 26 17.97 4.59 1.75
CA LYS A 26 17.23 4.15 2.94
C LYS A 26 16.07 5.09 3.21
N ILE A 27 15.10 4.61 3.97
CA ILE A 27 14.02 5.46 4.47
C ILE A 27 14.59 6.27 5.63
N ALA A 28 14.59 7.60 5.48
CA ALA A 28 15.04 8.49 6.54
C ALA A 28 13.94 8.71 7.59
N CYS A 29 12.71 8.88 7.13
CA CYS A 29 11.55 9.03 8.00
C CYS A 29 10.28 8.79 7.19
N LEU A 30 9.18 8.54 7.90
CA LEU A 30 7.86 8.40 7.30
C LEU A 30 7.04 9.64 7.60
N ASP A 31 6.18 10.05 6.66
CA ASP A 31 5.24 11.13 6.90
C ASP A 31 4.27 10.69 8.00
N PRO A 32 4.04 11.50 9.03
CA PRO A 32 3.10 11.15 10.09
C PRO A 32 1.65 11.04 9.60
N GLU A 33 1.32 11.65 8.46
CA GLU A 33 0.00 11.53 7.85
C GLU A 33 0.03 10.44 6.78
N ALA A 34 -0.62 9.31 7.07
CA ALA A 34 -0.71 8.22 6.11
C ALA A 34 -1.56 8.64 4.90
N THR A 35 -1.09 8.31 3.71
CA THR A 35 -1.86 8.51 2.48
C THR A 35 -2.71 7.27 2.23
N GLU A 36 -4.00 7.47 2.06
CA GLU A 36 -4.91 6.39 1.72
C GLU A 36 -5.02 6.26 0.20
N VAL A 37 -5.05 5.02 -0.27
CA VAL A 37 -5.35 4.71 -1.66
C VAL A 37 -6.70 4.02 -1.73
N ALA A 38 -7.37 4.16 -2.85
CA ALA A 38 -8.70 3.60 -3.02
C ALA A 38 -8.90 3.07 -4.44
N ILE A 39 -9.83 2.14 -4.57
CA ILE A 39 -10.24 1.61 -5.87
C ILE A 39 -11.37 2.50 -6.38
N PRO A 40 -11.17 3.24 -7.49
CA PRO A 40 -12.23 4.14 -7.99
C PRO A 40 -13.29 3.38 -8.76
N PHE A 41 -14.54 3.84 -8.59
CA PHE A 41 -15.69 3.32 -9.31
C PHE A 41 -16.41 4.47 -9.98
N ARG A 42 -17.14 4.17 -11.05
CA ARG A 42 -18.01 5.18 -11.66
C ARG A 42 -19.06 5.62 -10.65
N LYS A 43 -19.32 6.91 -10.57
CA LYS A 43 -20.37 7.44 -9.69
C LYS A 43 -21.75 6.99 -10.20
N GLY A 44 -22.66 6.74 -9.26
CA GLY A 44 -24.03 6.36 -9.55
C GLY A 44 -24.44 5.07 -8.86
N GLU A 45 -25.75 4.81 -8.88
CA GLU A 45 -26.31 3.64 -8.21
C GLU A 45 -25.99 2.33 -8.93
N GLU A 46 -25.72 2.39 -10.23
CA GLU A 46 -25.43 1.19 -11.03
C GLU A 46 -24.13 0.48 -10.60
N THR A 47 -23.24 1.18 -9.92
CA THR A 47 -22.00 0.61 -9.41
C THR A 47 -22.02 0.39 -7.89
N ALA A 48 -23.09 0.78 -7.23
CA ALA A 48 -23.15 0.72 -5.76
C ALA A 48 -23.03 -0.71 -5.23
N SER A 49 -23.71 -1.68 -5.84
CA SER A 49 -23.65 -3.08 -5.39
C SER A 49 -22.24 -3.67 -5.57
N LEU A 50 -21.57 -3.34 -6.67
CA LEU A 50 -20.19 -3.79 -6.88
C LEU A 50 -19.26 -3.15 -5.87
N ARG A 51 -19.39 -1.86 -5.61
CA ARG A 51 -18.58 -1.14 -4.64
C ARG A 51 -18.75 -1.74 -3.24
N GLU A 52 -19.99 -2.01 -2.83
CA GLU A 52 -20.26 -2.63 -1.54
C GLU A 52 -19.66 -4.03 -1.44
N ALA A 53 -19.74 -4.82 -2.50
CA ALA A 53 -19.16 -6.16 -2.54
C ALA A 53 -17.64 -6.11 -2.42
N VAL A 54 -16.98 -5.18 -3.11
CA VAL A 54 -15.53 -5.00 -3.01
C VAL A 54 -15.13 -4.53 -1.61
N ASN A 55 -15.87 -3.58 -1.03
CA ASN A 55 -15.60 -3.11 0.33
C ASN A 55 -15.75 -4.25 1.34
N GLN A 56 -16.77 -5.08 1.20
CA GLN A 56 -16.96 -6.23 2.09
C GLN A 56 -15.83 -7.25 1.94
N ALA A 57 -15.40 -7.50 0.70
CA ALA A 57 -14.29 -8.39 0.44
C ALA A 57 -12.99 -7.88 1.11
N LEU A 58 -12.75 -6.57 1.06
CA LEU A 58 -11.58 -5.98 1.72
C LEU A 58 -11.65 -6.12 3.24
N VAL A 59 -12.84 -5.93 3.82
CA VAL A 59 -13.04 -6.13 5.26
C VAL A 59 -12.75 -7.59 5.63
N ASP A 60 -13.29 -8.55 4.87
CA ASP A 60 -13.09 -9.97 5.11
C ASP A 60 -11.61 -10.35 4.99
N MET A 61 -10.91 -9.82 4.00
CA MET A 61 -9.47 -10.06 3.82
C MET A 61 -8.65 -9.49 4.96
N ARG A 62 -9.05 -8.32 5.47
CA ARG A 62 -8.38 -7.73 6.63
C ARG A 62 -8.58 -8.59 7.87
N GLN A 63 -9.79 -9.03 8.13
CA GLN A 63 -10.12 -9.83 9.31
C GLN A 63 -9.49 -11.21 9.28
N SER A 64 -9.37 -11.82 8.10
CA SER A 64 -8.75 -13.14 7.94
C SER A 64 -7.23 -13.12 7.96
N GLY A 65 -6.61 -11.93 7.86
CA GLY A 65 -5.16 -11.79 7.77
C GLY A 65 -4.61 -11.87 6.35
N ALA A 66 -5.48 -12.02 5.35
CA ALA A 66 -5.04 -12.13 3.96
C ALA A 66 -4.31 -10.89 3.47
N LEU A 67 -4.76 -9.69 3.86
CA LEU A 67 -4.07 -8.45 3.49
C LEU A 67 -2.69 -8.39 4.10
N THR A 68 -2.55 -8.75 5.37
CA THR A 68 -1.25 -8.79 6.04
C THR A 68 -0.30 -9.79 5.36
N GLU A 69 -0.78 -10.97 5.03
CA GLU A 69 0.04 -11.97 4.33
C GLU A 69 0.52 -11.48 2.98
N LEU A 70 -0.36 -10.87 2.20
CA LEU A 70 0.02 -10.33 0.89
C LEU A 70 1.05 -9.22 1.03
N SER A 71 0.84 -8.33 1.99
CA SER A 71 1.76 -7.23 2.23
C SER A 71 3.15 -7.73 2.63
N GLU A 72 3.22 -8.68 3.54
CA GLU A 72 4.48 -9.25 3.98
C GLU A 72 5.18 -10.00 2.85
N LYS A 73 4.41 -10.71 2.02
CA LYS A 73 4.96 -11.45 0.89
C LYS A 73 5.64 -10.54 -0.14
N TYR A 74 5.01 -9.41 -0.47
CA TYR A 74 5.49 -8.55 -1.54
C TYR A 74 6.36 -7.39 -1.07
N PHE A 75 6.20 -6.94 0.17
CA PHE A 75 6.90 -5.77 0.69
C PHE A 75 7.76 -6.06 1.92
N GLY A 76 7.67 -7.26 2.47
CA GLY A 76 8.44 -7.64 3.65
C GLY A 76 7.93 -7.04 4.96
N THR A 77 6.84 -6.29 4.91
CA THR A 77 6.23 -5.65 6.08
C THR A 77 4.74 -5.43 5.82
N ASP A 78 3.97 -5.26 6.88
CA ASP A 78 2.53 -5.00 6.75
C ASP A 78 2.27 -3.50 6.58
N ILE A 79 1.93 -3.10 5.36
CA ILE A 79 1.55 -1.72 5.02
C ILE A 79 0.04 -1.51 5.00
N THR A 80 -0.74 -2.54 5.34
CA THR A 80 -2.21 -2.50 5.25
C THR A 80 -2.87 -2.01 6.52
N ARG A 81 -2.12 -1.83 7.59
CA ARG A 81 -2.65 -1.38 8.86
C ARG A 81 -2.98 0.10 8.82
N ALA A 82 -4.18 0.44 9.29
CA ALA A 82 -4.52 1.81 9.64
C ALA A 82 -3.89 2.13 11.00
N GLU A 83 -3.25 3.27 11.08
CA GLU A 83 -2.69 3.75 12.34
C GLU A 83 -3.72 4.48 13.18
#